data_26771596b1b7efc1aa551140f39eb7a4
#
_entry.id   26771596b1b7efc1aa551140f39eb7a4
#
_cell.length_a   1.000
_cell.length_b   1.000
_cell.length_c   1.000
_cell.angle_alpha   90.00
_cell.angle_beta   90.00
_cell.angle_gamma   90.00
#
_symmetry.space_group_name_H-M   'P 1'
#
loop_
_entity.id
_entity.type
_entity.pdbx_description
1 polymer ?
#
loop_
_entity_poly.entity_id
_entity_poly.type
_entity_poly.pdbx_seq_one_letter_code
_entity_poly.pdbx_strand_id
1 'polypeptide(L)'
;MQHEPNYGLEILRISTMLRRCADNSMEIRQTQNLTGSNGWILDFLYEHEGENIYQRDLENTFSITRSTVSKVVKLMESKGLIRRESVFHDARLKKLLLTDKGREVHRLAAKANSELEKRIASGFSPEELEQLGQYLERIKRNLEGV
;
A
#
# COMPACT_ATOMS: atom_id res chain seq x y z
N MET A 1 19.35 0.27 -37.56
CA MET A 1 18.94 -0.76 -36.59
C MET A 1 17.81 -0.17 -35.73
N GLN A 2 16.59 -0.58 -35.98
CA GLN A 2 15.49 -0.22 -35.10
C GLN A 2 15.72 -0.98 -33.79
N HIS A 3 15.96 -0.24 -32.72
CA HIS A 3 16.07 -0.81 -31.38
C HIS A 3 14.69 -1.31 -31.02
N GLU A 4 14.49 -2.62 -30.94
CA GLU A 4 13.23 -3.16 -30.41
C GLU A 4 13.01 -2.62 -28.99
N PRO A 5 11.81 -2.13 -28.69
CA PRO A 5 11.54 -1.54 -27.37
C PRO A 5 11.68 -2.60 -26.28
N ASN A 6 12.55 -2.35 -25.31
CA ASN A 6 12.69 -3.20 -24.13
C ASN A 6 11.73 -2.71 -23.04
N TYR A 7 10.49 -3.16 -23.12
CA TYR A 7 9.42 -2.76 -22.18
C TYR A 7 9.75 -3.10 -20.72
N GLY A 8 10.39 -4.25 -20.47
CA GLY A 8 10.79 -4.63 -19.12
C GLY A 8 11.81 -3.66 -18.52
N LEU A 9 12.81 -3.25 -19.30
CA LEU A 9 13.79 -2.27 -18.86
C LEU A 9 13.15 -0.89 -18.62
N GLU A 10 12.24 -0.47 -19.48
CA GLU A 10 11.53 0.82 -19.28
C GLU A 10 10.64 0.79 -18.02
N ILE A 11 9.94 -0.30 -17.75
CA ILE A 11 9.18 -0.46 -16.53
C ILE A 11 10.08 -0.39 -15.29
N LEU A 12 11.25 -1.03 -15.32
CA LEU A 12 12.23 -0.95 -14.22
C LEU A 12 12.77 0.47 -14.02
N ARG A 13 13.03 1.20 -15.10
CA ARG A 13 13.45 2.62 -15.04
C ARG A 13 12.37 3.50 -14.42
N ILE A 14 11.12 3.34 -14.87
CA ILE A 14 9.97 4.06 -14.32
C ILE A 14 9.82 3.75 -12.82
N SER A 15 9.90 2.48 -12.43
CA SER A 15 9.84 2.07 -11.02
C SER A 15 10.93 2.75 -10.18
N THR A 16 12.16 2.84 -10.70
CA THR A 16 13.27 3.53 -10.04
C THR A 16 13.00 5.04 -9.90
N MET A 17 12.45 5.67 -10.95
CA MET A 17 12.09 7.09 -10.92
C MET A 17 10.97 7.37 -9.91
N LEU A 18 9.94 6.53 -9.86
CA LEU A 18 8.85 6.64 -8.88
C LEU A 18 9.38 6.53 -7.44
N ARG A 19 10.29 5.59 -7.19
CA ARG A 19 10.93 5.43 -5.89
C ARG A 19 11.71 6.68 -5.49
N ARG A 20 12.49 7.27 -6.40
CA ARG A 20 13.21 8.52 -6.15
C ARG A 20 12.27 9.70 -5.87
N CYS A 21 11.14 9.78 -6.59
CA CYS A 21 10.13 10.79 -6.30
C CYS A 21 9.53 10.62 -4.90
N ALA A 22 9.25 9.39 -4.50
CA ALA A 22 8.77 9.06 -3.16
C ALA A 22 9.81 9.44 -2.08
N ASP A 23 11.08 9.06 -2.28
CA ASP A 23 12.17 9.35 -1.34
C ASP A 23 12.43 10.84 -1.14
N ASN A 24 12.07 11.68 -2.10
CA ASN A 24 12.22 13.14 -2.03
C ASN A 24 11.03 13.85 -1.35
N SER A 25 9.94 13.15 -1.07
CA SER A 25 8.80 13.69 -0.33
C SER A 25 9.05 13.62 1.18
N MET A 26 8.94 14.76 1.87
CA MET A 26 9.05 14.79 3.35
C MET A 26 7.96 13.95 4.01
N GLU A 27 6.74 14.02 3.49
CA GLU A 27 5.59 13.27 3.99
C GLU A 27 5.81 11.76 3.85
N ILE A 28 6.32 11.32 2.70
CA ILE A 28 6.64 9.90 2.47
C ILE A 28 7.76 9.45 3.40
N ARG A 29 8.83 10.24 3.58
CA ARG A 29 9.90 9.90 4.51
C ARG A 29 9.40 9.74 5.94
N GLN A 30 8.55 10.65 6.40
CA GLN A 30 7.96 10.57 7.74
C GLN A 30 7.10 9.31 7.89
N THR A 31 6.28 8.99 6.90
CA THR A 31 5.44 7.79 6.94
C THR A 31 6.25 6.51 6.81
N GLN A 32 7.26 6.47 5.95
CA GLN A 32 8.15 5.31 5.79
C GLN A 32 8.97 5.02 7.05
N ASN A 33 9.42 6.04 7.77
CA ASN A 33 10.09 5.86 9.07
C ASN A 33 9.19 5.17 10.10
N LEU A 34 7.88 5.35 9.99
CA LEU A 34 6.89 4.75 10.88
C LEU A 34 6.39 3.39 10.38
N THR A 35 6.17 3.23 9.10
CA THR A 35 5.53 2.04 8.53
C THR A 35 6.49 1.12 7.77
N GLY A 36 7.64 1.63 7.33
CA GLY A 36 8.51 0.92 6.38
C GLY A 36 7.76 0.59 5.10
N SER A 37 7.87 -0.64 4.63
CA SER A 37 7.11 -1.16 3.48
C SER A 37 5.69 -1.66 3.83
N ASN A 38 5.24 -1.44 5.05
CA ASN A 38 4.00 -2.02 5.59
C ASN A 38 2.83 -1.03 5.68
N GLY A 39 2.90 0.10 4.99
CA GLY A 39 1.83 1.12 4.97
C GLY A 39 0.48 0.59 4.47
N TRP A 40 0.49 -0.45 3.65
CA TRP A 40 -0.71 -1.13 3.13
C TRP A 40 -1.68 -1.60 4.22
N ILE A 41 -1.19 -1.92 5.42
CA ILE A 41 -2.06 -2.34 6.53
C ILE A 41 -2.90 -1.17 7.05
N LEU A 42 -2.33 0.04 7.07
CA LEU A 42 -3.07 1.24 7.49
C LEU A 42 -4.14 1.60 6.46
N ASP A 43 -3.82 1.49 5.17
CA ASP A 43 -4.77 1.72 4.08
C ASP A 43 -5.94 0.75 4.17
N PHE A 44 -5.66 -0.54 4.34
CA PHE A 44 -6.69 -1.57 4.48
C PHE A 44 -7.59 -1.34 5.69
N LEU A 45 -7.01 -1.06 6.86
CA LEU A 45 -7.79 -0.80 8.07
C LEU A 45 -8.61 0.50 7.98
N TYR A 46 -8.11 1.50 7.27
CA TYR A 46 -8.82 2.74 7.03
C TYR A 46 -10.05 2.52 6.12
N GLU A 47 -9.87 1.77 5.03
CA GLU A 47 -10.95 1.45 4.09
C GLU A 47 -12.05 0.60 4.72
N HIS A 48 -11.72 -0.18 5.74
CA HIS A 48 -12.63 -1.08 6.44
C HIS A 48 -12.98 -0.59 7.88
N GLU A 49 -12.85 0.71 8.15
CA GLU A 49 -13.27 1.27 9.45
C GLU A 49 -14.75 1.01 9.70
N GLY A 50 -15.05 0.54 10.92
CA GLY A 50 -16.40 0.11 11.29
C GLY A 50 -16.68 -1.38 11.10
N GLU A 51 -15.80 -2.10 10.40
CA GLU A 51 -15.86 -3.56 10.27
C GLU A 51 -14.98 -4.25 11.33
N ASN A 52 -15.28 -5.50 11.63
CA ASN A 52 -14.45 -6.32 12.52
C ASN A 52 -13.34 -6.99 11.70
N ILE A 53 -12.16 -6.39 11.69
CA ILE A 53 -10.99 -6.90 10.97
C ILE A 53 -10.06 -7.63 11.91
N TYR A 54 -9.63 -8.82 11.50
CA TYR A 54 -8.72 -9.70 12.23
C TYR A 54 -7.45 -9.98 11.43
N GLN A 55 -6.42 -10.52 12.08
CA GLN A 55 -5.17 -10.90 11.38
C GLN A 55 -5.43 -11.85 10.19
N ARG A 56 -6.38 -12.78 10.33
CA ARG A 56 -6.76 -13.71 9.27
C ARG A 56 -7.27 -13.01 8.02
N ASP A 57 -7.96 -11.89 8.18
CA ASP A 57 -8.45 -11.12 7.02
C ASP A 57 -7.29 -10.52 6.22
N LEU A 58 -6.23 -10.06 6.91
CA LEU A 58 -5.00 -9.61 6.27
C LEU A 58 -4.26 -10.76 5.57
N GLU A 59 -4.16 -11.93 6.22
CA GLU A 59 -3.55 -13.13 5.63
C GLU A 59 -4.24 -13.49 4.30
N ASN A 60 -5.56 -13.52 4.30
CA ASN A 60 -6.36 -13.90 3.13
C ASN A 60 -6.33 -12.84 2.03
N THR A 61 -6.49 -11.58 2.39
CA THR A 61 -6.56 -10.47 1.39
C THR A 61 -5.25 -10.28 0.66
N PHE A 62 -4.13 -10.38 1.38
CA PHE A 62 -2.80 -10.11 0.82
C PHE A 62 -2.00 -11.36 0.49
N SER A 63 -2.56 -12.55 0.69
CA SER A 63 -1.90 -13.84 0.43
C SER A 63 -0.53 -13.96 1.10
N ILE A 64 -0.45 -13.51 2.35
CA ILE A 64 0.78 -13.53 3.17
C ILE A 64 0.64 -14.48 4.35
N THR A 65 1.77 -14.97 4.84
CA THR A 65 1.78 -15.96 5.93
C THR A 65 1.35 -15.36 7.26
N ARG A 66 0.78 -16.18 8.11
CA ARG A 66 0.39 -15.81 9.48
C ARG A 66 1.57 -15.22 10.27
N SER A 67 2.76 -15.78 10.13
CA SER A 67 3.95 -15.28 10.82
C SER A 67 4.35 -13.87 10.34
N THR A 68 4.24 -13.59 9.06
CA THR A 68 4.49 -12.26 8.48
C THR A 68 3.47 -11.24 9.00
N VAL A 69 2.18 -11.56 8.94
CA VAL A 69 1.12 -10.68 9.47
C VAL A 69 1.33 -10.41 10.96
N SER A 70 1.63 -11.46 11.74
CA SER A 70 1.88 -11.30 13.18
C SER A 70 3.03 -10.34 13.49
N LYS A 71 4.13 -10.41 12.73
CA LYS A 71 5.28 -9.50 12.88
C LYS A 71 4.90 -8.06 12.53
N VAL A 72 4.20 -7.87 11.42
CA VAL A 72 3.77 -6.53 10.97
C VAL A 72 2.78 -5.90 11.95
N VAL A 73 1.79 -6.67 12.41
CA VAL A 73 0.81 -6.21 13.41
C VAL A 73 1.48 -5.79 14.71
N LYS A 74 2.41 -6.61 15.22
CA LYS A 74 3.18 -6.27 16.44
C LYS A 74 4.02 -5.00 16.26
N LEU A 75 4.64 -4.83 15.11
CA LEU A 75 5.42 -3.63 14.78
C LEU A 75 4.53 -2.39 14.74
N MET A 76 3.40 -2.45 14.06
CA MET A 76 2.46 -1.33 13.97
C MET A 76 1.84 -0.99 15.34
N GLU A 77 1.55 -2.00 16.15
CA GLU A 77 1.06 -1.82 17.52
C GLU A 77 2.14 -1.16 18.41
N SER A 78 3.39 -1.61 18.33
CA SER A 78 4.52 -1.03 19.10
C SER A 78 4.78 0.43 18.76
N LYS A 79 4.49 0.84 17.52
CA LYS A 79 4.59 2.23 17.06
C LYS A 79 3.34 3.07 17.35
N GLY A 80 2.31 2.47 17.95
CA GLY A 80 1.06 3.13 18.31
C GLY A 80 0.17 3.47 17.12
N LEU A 81 0.34 2.80 15.97
CA LEU A 81 -0.43 3.04 14.75
C LEU A 81 -1.71 2.23 14.69
N ILE A 82 -1.69 1.06 15.29
CA ILE A 82 -2.85 0.19 15.46
C ILE A 82 -2.98 -0.27 16.90
N ARG A 83 -4.16 -0.73 17.28
CA ARG A 83 -4.43 -1.40 18.55
C ARG A 83 -5.24 -2.67 18.33
N ARG A 84 -5.11 -3.60 19.26
CA ARG A 84 -5.92 -4.82 19.31
C ARG A 84 -6.96 -4.71 20.39
N GLU A 85 -8.17 -5.13 20.09
CA GLU A 85 -9.30 -5.11 21.01
C GLU A 85 -9.97 -6.47 21.03
N SER A 86 -10.22 -7.00 22.24
CA SER A 86 -10.95 -8.27 22.41
C SER A 86 -12.38 -8.11 21.94
N VAL A 87 -12.93 -9.13 21.28
CA VAL A 87 -14.34 -9.18 20.99
C VAL A 87 -15.12 -9.76 22.17
N PHE A 88 -16.37 -9.34 22.32
CA PHE A 88 -17.21 -9.65 23.50
C PHE A 88 -17.38 -11.16 23.77
N HIS A 89 -17.43 -11.98 22.73
CA HIS A 89 -17.75 -13.41 22.84
C HIS A 89 -16.53 -14.34 22.74
N ASP A 90 -15.34 -13.82 22.43
CA ASP A 90 -14.10 -14.60 22.35
C ASP A 90 -12.87 -13.74 22.69
N ALA A 91 -12.33 -13.93 23.89
CA ALA A 91 -11.15 -13.21 24.36
C ALA A 91 -9.86 -13.56 23.58
N ARG A 92 -9.85 -14.68 22.84
CA ARG A 92 -8.72 -15.09 22.00
C ARG A 92 -8.69 -14.35 20.67
N LEU A 93 -9.85 -13.86 20.23
CA LEU A 93 -10.01 -13.16 18.99
C LEU A 93 -9.82 -11.66 19.22
N LYS A 94 -8.84 -11.08 18.56
CA LYS A 94 -8.51 -9.64 18.65
C LYS A 94 -8.79 -8.97 17.33
N LYS A 95 -9.72 -8.03 17.32
CA LYS A 95 -9.92 -7.16 16.16
C LYS A 95 -8.84 -6.09 16.10
N LEU A 96 -8.48 -5.71 14.91
CA LEU A 96 -7.47 -4.69 14.60
C LEU A 96 -8.17 -3.37 14.35
N LEU A 97 -7.67 -2.32 14.96
CA LEU A 97 -8.22 -0.96 14.84
C LEU A 97 -7.09 0.04 14.60
N LEU A 98 -7.36 1.04 13.77
CA LEU A 98 -6.49 2.20 13.69
C LEU A 98 -6.57 3.04 14.97
N THR A 99 -5.43 3.57 15.38
CA THR A 99 -5.36 4.66 16.35
C THR A 99 -5.50 6.01 15.64
N ASP A 100 -5.69 7.09 16.37
CA ASP A 100 -5.68 8.43 15.79
C ASP A 100 -4.33 8.74 15.13
N LYS A 101 -3.23 8.28 15.72
CA LYS A 101 -1.89 8.36 15.12
C LYS A 101 -1.82 7.57 13.80
N GLY A 102 -2.39 6.38 13.76
CA GLY A 102 -2.45 5.56 12.54
C GLY A 102 -3.24 6.25 11.42
N ARG A 103 -4.37 6.88 11.73
CA ARG A 103 -5.16 7.67 10.76
C ARG A 103 -4.38 8.86 10.24
N GLU A 104 -3.66 9.57 11.11
CA GLU A 104 -2.83 10.71 10.67
C GLU A 104 -1.70 10.28 9.75
N VAL A 105 -1.02 9.17 10.05
CA VAL A 105 0.03 8.59 9.18
C VAL A 105 -0.57 8.17 7.84
N HIS A 106 -1.73 7.52 7.83
CA HIS A 106 -2.45 7.20 6.60
C HIS A 106 -2.78 8.45 5.78
N ARG A 107 -3.31 9.50 6.42
CA ARG A 107 -3.65 10.77 5.77
C ARG A 107 -2.43 11.42 5.09
N LEU A 108 -1.29 11.44 5.76
CA LEU A 108 -0.04 11.98 5.21
C LEU A 108 0.44 11.17 4.01
N ALA A 109 0.38 9.84 4.11
CA ALA A 109 0.74 8.94 3.00
C ALA A 109 -0.21 9.12 1.80
N ALA A 110 -1.51 9.21 2.05
CA ALA A 110 -2.51 9.42 1.01
C ALA A 110 -2.31 10.77 0.28
N LYS A 111 -1.99 11.84 1.02
CA LYS A 111 -1.66 13.13 0.42
C LYS A 111 -0.44 13.04 -0.51
N ALA A 112 0.63 12.42 -0.04
CA ALA A 112 1.85 12.27 -0.83
C ALA A 112 1.63 11.39 -2.08
N ASN A 113 0.85 10.30 -1.95
CA ASN A 113 0.46 9.46 -3.07
C ASN A 113 -0.38 10.25 -4.09
N SER A 114 -1.34 11.06 -3.62
CA SER A 114 -2.16 11.90 -4.50
C SER A 114 -1.31 12.88 -5.32
N GLU A 115 -0.29 13.49 -4.73
CA GLU A 115 0.62 14.40 -5.45
C GLU A 115 1.46 13.63 -6.49
N LEU A 116 1.91 12.42 -6.17
CA LEU A 116 2.62 11.57 -7.12
C LEU A 116 1.72 11.14 -8.28
N GLU A 117 0.49 10.73 -7.99
CA GLU A 117 -0.51 10.37 -9.01
C GLU A 117 -0.81 11.53 -9.98
N LYS A 118 -0.96 12.75 -9.47
CA LYS A 118 -1.12 13.95 -10.30
C LYS A 118 0.06 14.16 -11.24
N ARG A 119 1.28 13.91 -10.78
CA ARG A 119 2.49 14.03 -11.62
C ARG A 119 2.52 12.95 -12.69
N ILE A 120 2.17 11.72 -12.37
CA ILE A 120 2.09 10.60 -13.31
C ILE A 120 1.03 10.90 -14.38
N ALA A 121 -0.12 11.40 -13.98
CA ALA A 121 -1.26 11.66 -14.86
C ALA A 121 -1.09 12.96 -15.70
N SER A 122 -0.08 13.78 -15.41
CA SER A 122 0.10 15.07 -16.07
C SER A 122 0.27 14.92 -17.58
N GLY A 123 -0.55 15.65 -18.34
CA GLY A 123 -0.51 15.66 -19.81
C GLY A 123 -1.30 14.54 -20.49
N PHE A 124 -1.89 13.63 -19.73
CA PHE A 124 -2.77 12.58 -20.27
C PHE A 124 -4.24 12.99 -20.23
N SER A 125 -5.01 12.59 -21.25
CA SER A 125 -6.47 12.68 -21.19
C SER A 125 -7.05 11.59 -20.27
N PRO A 126 -8.31 11.74 -19.83
CA PRO A 126 -8.99 10.67 -19.07
C PRO A 126 -9.01 9.33 -19.81
N GLU A 127 -9.22 9.35 -21.12
CA GLU A 127 -9.26 8.16 -21.96
C GLU A 127 -7.90 7.50 -22.08
N GLU A 128 -6.83 8.29 -22.18
CA GLU A 128 -5.45 7.79 -22.17
C GLU A 128 -5.08 7.17 -20.84
N LEU A 129 -5.52 7.74 -19.70
CA LEU A 129 -5.30 7.17 -18.37
C LEU A 129 -6.06 5.85 -18.18
N GLU A 130 -7.30 5.76 -18.66
CA GLU A 130 -8.05 4.51 -18.65
C GLU A 130 -7.33 3.43 -19.48
N GLN A 131 -6.86 3.77 -20.66
CA GLN A 131 -6.10 2.88 -21.53
C GLN A 131 -4.79 2.42 -20.88
N LEU A 132 -4.05 3.34 -20.23
CA LEU A 132 -2.85 3.03 -19.47
C LEU A 132 -3.15 2.03 -18.35
N GLY A 133 -4.22 2.24 -17.60
CA GLY A 133 -4.66 1.32 -16.54
C GLY A 133 -4.92 -0.08 -17.07
N GLN A 134 -5.59 -0.21 -18.22
CA GLN A 134 -5.85 -1.50 -18.87
C GLN A 134 -4.56 -2.19 -19.32
N TYR A 135 -3.59 -1.46 -19.84
CA TYR A 135 -2.30 -2.01 -20.23
C TYR A 135 -1.49 -2.49 -19.03
N LEU A 136 -1.44 -1.71 -17.96
CA LEU A 136 -0.77 -2.09 -16.72
C LEU A 136 -1.38 -3.35 -16.11
N GLU A 137 -2.70 -3.47 -16.12
CA GLU A 137 -3.39 -4.66 -15.63
C GLU A 137 -3.12 -5.89 -16.50
N ARG A 138 -3.03 -5.70 -17.81
CA ARG A 138 -2.67 -6.78 -18.74
C ARG A 138 -1.22 -7.25 -18.53
N ILE A 139 -0.28 -6.33 -18.30
CA ILE A 139 1.11 -6.66 -17.97
C ILE A 139 1.19 -7.46 -16.68
N LYS A 140 0.48 -7.03 -15.62
CA LYS A 140 0.43 -7.78 -14.35
C LYS A 140 -0.04 -9.21 -14.56
N ARG A 141 -1.16 -9.42 -15.24
CA ARG A 141 -1.68 -10.77 -15.54
C ARG A 141 -0.71 -11.63 -16.32
N ASN A 142 0.05 -11.05 -17.26
CA ASN A 142 1.06 -11.80 -18.02
C ASN A 142 2.23 -12.25 -17.14
N LEU A 143 2.53 -11.53 -16.06
CA LEU A 143 3.62 -11.84 -15.13
C LEU A 143 3.19 -12.78 -14.00
N GLU A 144 1.91 -12.83 -13.65
CA GLU A 144 1.37 -13.74 -12.61
C GLU A 144 1.37 -15.21 -13.04
N GLY A 145 1.48 -15.50 -14.32
CA GLY A 145 1.51 -16.86 -14.90
C GLY A 145 2.91 -17.49 -15.02
N VAL A 146 3.94 -16.90 -14.40
CA VAL A 146 5.33 -17.36 -14.48
C VAL A 146 5.76 -17.98 -13.16
#